data_6c43a615766a12fa5897a695dd288648
#
_entry.id   6c43a615766a12fa5897a695dd288648
#
_cell.length_a   1.000
_cell.length_b   1.000
_cell.length_c   1.000
_cell.angle_alpha   90.00
_cell.angle_beta   90.00
_cell.angle_gamma   90.00
#
_symmetry.space_group_name_H-M   'P 1'
#
loop_
_entity.id
_entity.type
_entity.pdbx_description
1 polymer ?
#
loop_
_entity_poly.entity_id
_entity_poly.type
_entity_poly.pdbx_seq_one_letter_code
_entity_poly.pdbx_strand_id
1 'polypeptide(L)'
;MTGRYAIRSGTHSVPFGGVADGLMQWEVTIAESLSAAGYATALYGKWHLGSQDGRLPNDQGFDEWYGIPRTTDEALWPGTAGYSADIMPPEQIMEGRKGEKSRALKVYDLEQRRLIDAEITRRTISFMERQTQAKKPFFAYAALTQPHLPTLPNPAFAGKTGNGDWSDMLAEMDHNVGDMLDAVDRLGIRDNTIVIFASDNGPEFIKPWDGWAGPWRGQYFTAWEGGIRVPFLIRWPGKVPAGRVSDEIVHGIDLFPTLASIVGAAVPKDRPIDGVDQSSFFTGKSEKSAREGILIWCADRLQAVKWRNFKVHFYQQETMVSPPIKLAIPLLFNLYTNPREDADKVITDSWIFGPVLKMIGEFDASVKKNPLIAMGTPDPYTPPR
;
A
#
# COMPACT_ATOMS: atom_id res chain seq x y z
N MET A 1 3.95 -0.02 5.71
CA MET A 1 5.36 0.15 6.11
C MET A 1 5.53 0.03 7.63
N THR A 2 4.74 0.71 8.45
CA THR A 2 4.90 0.81 9.93
C THR A 2 4.08 -0.22 10.73
N GLY A 3 3.22 -1.01 10.11
CA GLY A 3 2.29 -1.89 10.81
C GLY A 3 1.17 -1.15 11.59
N ARG A 4 0.96 0.14 11.32
CA ARG A 4 -0.01 1.01 11.97
C ARG A 4 -1.03 1.54 10.97
N TYR A 5 -2.24 1.85 11.42
CA TYR A 5 -3.18 2.58 10.58
C TYR A 5 -2.62 3.95 10.19
N ALA A 6 -2.84 4.36 8.95
CA ALA A 6 -2.34 5.65 8.43
C ALA A 6 -2.77 6.86 9.26
N ILE A 7 -3.94 6.81 9.88
CA ILE A 7 -4.43 7.86 10.78
C ILE A 7 -3.53 8.09 12.00
N ARG A 8 -2.73 7.08 12.44
CA ARG A 8 -1.83 7.23 13.58
C ARG A 8 -0.57 8.03 13.25
N SER A 9 -0.10 7.94 12.00
CA SER A 9 1.18 8.49 11.56
C SER A 9 1.07 9.80 10.78
N GLY A 10 -0.14 10.36 10.65
CA GLY A 10 -0.36 11.57 9.86
C GLY A 10 -0.27 11.35 8.35
N THR A 11 -0.33 10.09 7.88
CA THR A 11 -0.26 9.72 6.45
C THR A 11 -1.61 9.30 5.88
N HIS A 12 -2.70 9.75 6.46
CA HIS A 12 -4.07 9.35 6.13
C HIS A 12 -4.71 10.13 4.97
N SER A 13 -3.99 11.10 4.40
CA SER A 13 -4.43 11.87 3.24
C SER A 13 -3.22 12.35 2.45
N VAL A 14 -3.46 12.76 1.20
CA VAL A 14 -2.46 13.39 0.33
C VAL A 14 -2.42 14.87 0.67
N PRO A 15 -1.30 15.43 1.17
CA PRO A 15 -1.20 16.85 1.44
C PRO A 15 -1.05 17.64 0.15
N PHE A 16 -1.82 18.71 0.01
CA PHE A 16 -1.68 19.67 -1.08
C PHE A 16 -0.83 20.84 -0.62
N GLY A 17 0.32 21.05 -1.29
CA GLY A 17 1.17 22.23 -1.20
C GLY A 17 1.72 22.60 0.17
N GLY A 18 3.02 22.86 0.29
CA GLY A 18 3.65 23.61 1.37
C GLY A 18 3.70 22.98 2.78
N VAL A 19 3.08 21.86 3.04
CA VAL A 19 3.15 21.15 4.34
C VAL A 19 4.07 19.94 4.27
N ALA A 20 4.69 19.61 5.40
CA ALA A 20 5.48 18.40 5.52
C ALA A 20 4.60 17.18 5.25
N ASP A 21 5.01 16.30 4.35
CA ASP A 21 4.26 15.11 3.95
C ASP A 21 4.93 13.82 4.42
N GLY A 22 4.15 12.77 4.53
CA GLY A 22 4.62 11.40 4.74
C GLY A 22 5.05 11.05 6.15
N LEU A 23 5.81 9.97 6.23
CA LEU A 23 6.27 9.39 7.49
C LEU A 23 7.33 10.26 8.16
N MET A 24 7.13 10.48 9.44
CA MET A 24 8.14 11.13 10.28
C MET A 24 9.29 10.17 10.57
N GLN A 25 10.49 10.72 10.79
CA GLN A 25 11.67 9.93 11.18
C GLN A 25 11.51 9.18 12.51
N TRP A 26 10.55 9.58 13.34
CA TRP A 26 10.21 8.86 14.56
C TRP A 26 9.54 7.50 14.28
N GLU A 27 8.83 7.35 13.18
CA GLU A 27 8.24 6.06 12.81
C GLU A 27 9.34 5.03 12.51
N VAL A 28 9.01 3.77 12.76
CA VAL A 28 9.88 2.64 12.42
C VAL A 28 9.22 1.84 11.32
N THR A 29 9.93 1.70 10.23
CA THR A 29 9.46 0.96 9.06
C THR A 29 9.88 -0.51 9.10
N ILE A 30 9.22 -1.33 8.32
CA ILE A 30 9.67 -2.71 8.08
C ILE A 30 11.10 -2.77 7.50
N ALA A 31 11.47 -1.79 6.65
CA ALA A 31 12.81 -1.72 6.08
C ALA A 31 13.88 -1.47 7.15
N GLU A 32 13.62 -0.58 8.11
CA GLU A 32 14.53 -0.34 9.25
C GLU A 32 14.68 -1.59 10.13
N SER A 33 13.56 -2.26 10.45
CA SER A 33 13.59 -3.50 11.24
C SER A 33 14.35 -4.62 10.54
N LEU A 34 14.15 -4.80 9.25
CA LEU A 34 14.86 -5.80 8.46
C LEU A 34 16.32 -5.44 8.25
N SER A 35 16.65 -4.17 8.02
CA SER A 35 18.04 -3.67 7.94
C SER A 35 18.78 -3.94 9.26
N ALA A 36 18.14 -3.69 10.41
CA ALA A 36 18.71 -3.99 11.72
C ALA A 36 18.91 -5.50 11.95
N ALA A 37 18.11 -6.36 11.31
CA ALA A 37 18.26 -7.81 11.31
C ALA A 37 19.28 -8.32 10.26
N GLY A 38 20.00 -7.43 9.58
CA GLY A 38 21.07 -7.78 8.65
C GLY A 38 20.67 -7.95 7.20
N TYR A 39 19.42 -7.62 6.84
CA TYR A 39 18.96 -7.65 5.45
C TYR A 39 19.49 -6.44 4.68
N ALA A 40 19.84 -6.64 3.41
CA ALA A 40 19.96 -5.56 2.46
C ALA A 40 18.56 -5.11 2.07
N THR A 41 18.34 -3.81 1.95
CA THR A 41 17.00 -3.25 1.71
C THR A 41 16.99 -2.35 0.50
N ALA A 42 16.00 -2.51 -0.40
CA ALA A 42 15.85 -1.62 -1.55
C ALA A 42 14.38 -1.34 -1.84
N LEU A 43 14.11 -0.10 -2.29
CA LEU A 43 12.84 0.32 -2.85
C LEU A 43 13.01 0.80 -4.28
N TYR A 44 12.18 0.28 -5.19
CA TYR A 44 12.14 0.74 -6.56
C TYR A 44 10.71 1.06 -6.95
N GLY A 45 10.44 2.32 -7.33
CA GLY A 45 9.15 2.79 -7.78
C GLY A 45 8.56 3.94 -6.98
N LYS A 46 7.24 3.92 -6.80
CA LYS A 46 6.48 4.95 -6.10
C LYS A 46 6.68 4.83 -4.59
N TRP A 47 7.13 5.92 -3.93
CA TRP A 47 7.25 5.96 -2.48
C TRP A 47 5.98 6.45 -1.79
N HIS A 48 5.55 7.64 -2.07
CA HIS A 48 4.33 8.32 -1.58
C HIS A 48 4.20 8.38 -0.04
N LEU A 49 5.31 8.31 0.67
CA LEU A 49 5.37 8.41 2.13
C LEU A 49 6.31 9.52 2.61
N GLY A 50 6.52 10.53 1.77
CA GLY A 50 7.31 11.73 2.06
C GLY A 50 8.25 12.10 0.94
N SER A 51 8.27 13.39 0.57
CA SER A 51 9.07 13.93 -0.55
C SER A 51 10.20 14.84 -0.12
N GLN A 52 10.30 15.15 1.17
CA GLN A 52 11.32 16.04 1.73
C GLN A 52 12.55 15.26 2.20
N ASP A 53 13.70 15.94 2.27
CA ASP A 53 14.90 15.43 2.92
C ASP A 53 14.56 14.92 4.34
N GLY A 54 15.02 13.73 4.69
CA GLY A 54 14.71 13.04 5.95
C GLY A 54 13.47 12.15 5.90
N ARG A 55 12.69 12.18 4.81
CA ARG A 55 11.46 11.37 4.64
C ARG A 55 11.47 10.50 3.39
N LEU A 56 12.55 10.53 2.63
CA LEU A 56 12.75 9.69 1.44
C LEU A 56 13.09 8.24 1.83
N PRO A 57 12.98 7.27 0.93
CA PRO A 57 13.20 5.85 1.26
C PRO A 57 14.55 5.56 1.94
N ASN A 58 15.63 6.21 1.50
CA ASN A 58 16.96 6.04 2.11
C ASN A 58 17.08 6.62 3.53
N ASP A 59 16.14 7.51 3.92
CA ASP A 59 16.02 8.04 5.28
C ASP A 59 15.11 7.14 6.16
N GLN A 60 14.36 6.22 5.53
CA GLN A 60 13.34 5.36 6.13
C GLN A 60 13.71 3.86 6.05
N GLY A 61 15.00 3.57 6.08
CA GLY A 61 15.52 2.22 6.25
C GLY A 61 15.92 1.45 4.99
N PHE A 62 15.77 2.05 3.79
CA PHE A 62 16.26 1.43 2.56
C PHE A 62 17.72 1.80 2.27
N ASP A 63 18.55 0.79 2.01
CA ASP A 63 19.96 0.99 1.68
C ASP A 63 20.13 1.66 0.31
N GLU A 64 19.20 1.41 -0.63
CA GLU A 64 19.13 2.10 -1.91
C GLU A 64 17.69 2.23 -2.41
N TRP A 65 17.42 3.25 -3.20
CA TRP A 65 16.14 3.43 -3.86
C TRP A 65 16.26 4.13 -5.21
N TYR A 66 15.22 3.94 -6.03
CA TYR A 66 15.01 4.63 -7.31
C TYR A 66 13.52 4.73 -7.58
N GLY A 67 13.04 5.89 -8.01
CA GLY A 67 11.64 6.06 -8.39
C GLY A 67 11.16 7.49 -8.22
N ILE A 68 9.87 7.62 -7.91
CA ILE A 68 9.22 8.90 -7.67
C ILE A 68 8.86 9.04 -6.20
N PRO A 69 9.15 10.22 -5.58
CA PRO A 69 8.86 10.43 -4.16
C PRO A 69 7.36 10.55 -3.86
N ARG A 70 6.57 11.02 -4.83
CA ARG A 70 5.11 11.20 -4.70
C ARG A 70 4.34 10.21 -5.58
N THR A 71 3.30 10.64 -6.28
CA THR A 71 2.49 9.78 -7.14
C THR A 71 2.60 10.19 -8.62
N THR A 72 1.91 9.48 -9.48
CA THR A 72 2.08 9.59 -10.94
C THR A 72 1.33 10.76 -11.58
N ASP A 73 0.48 11.47 -10.84
CA ASP A 73 -0.46 12.46 -11.39
C ASP A 73 -0.47 13.81 -10.65
N GLU A 74 0.25 13.96 -9.54
CA GLU A 74 0.22 15.19 -8.74
C GLU A 74 0.96 16.36 -9.37
N ALA A 75 2.04 16.09 -10.10
CA ALA A 75 2.69 17.10 -10.89
C ALA A 75 2.00 17.15 -12.24
N LEU A 76 1.30 18.23 -12.54
CA LEU A 76 0.85 18.50 -13.89
C LEU A 76 2.01 18.23 -14.86
N TRP A 77 1.81 17.37 -15.84
CA TRP A 77 2.90 16.95 -16.71
C TRP A 77 3.38 18.12 -17.58
N PRO A 78 4.71 18.31 -17.69
CA PRO A 78 5.28 19.25 -18.63
C PRO A 78 4.71 19.04 -20.03
N GLY A 79 4.28 20.11 -20.69
CA GLY A 79 3.62 20.05 -21.99
C GLY A 79 2.09 19.99 -21.95
N THR A 80 1.47 19.81 -20.79
CA THR A 80 0.03 19.96 -20.63
C THR A 80 -0.38 21.43 -20.78
N ALA A 81 -1.47 21.68 -21.50
CA ALA A 81 -1.97 23.04 -21.67
C ALA A 81 -2.25 23.71 -20.31
N GLY A 82 -1.69 24.92 -20.09
CA GLY A 82 -1.79 25.65 -18.84
C GLY A 82 -0.78 25.25 -17.75
N TYR A 83 0.11 24.28 -18.01
CA TYR A 83 1.21 23.98 -17.09
C TYR A 83 2.19 25.13 -16.95
N SER A 84 2.62 25.43 -15.73
CA SER A 84 3.65 26.42 -15.42
C SER A 84 4.66 25.83 -14.43
N ALA A 85 5.88 25.64 -14.89
CA ALA A 85 6.98 25.11 -14.07
C ALA A 85 7.39 26.05 -12.92
N ASP A 86 7.12 27.35 -13.05
CA ASP A 86 7.40 28.33 -11.99
C ASP A 86 6.44 28.20 -10.81
N ILE A 87 5.23 27.69 -11.06
CA ILE A 87 4.21 27.48 -10.03
C ILE A 87 4.32 26.07 -9.45
N MET A 88 4.49 25.07 -10.31
CA MET A 88 4.60 23.67 -9.96
C MET A 88 5.82 23.08 -10.66
N PRO A 89 6.95 22.96 -9.98
CA PRO A 89 8.13 22.30 -10.56
C PRO A 89 7.78 20.86 -11.01
N PRO A 90 8.31 20.41 -12.16
CA PRO A 90 8.06 19.06 -12.62
C PRO A 90 8.63 18.05 -11.65
N GLU A 91 7.86 16.99 -11.39
CA GLU A 91 8.31 15.87 -10.57
C GLU A 91 9.56 15.23 -11.18
N GLN A 92 10.42 14.71 -10.31
CA GLN A 92 11.69 14.10 -10.72
C GLN A 92 11.69 12.62 -10.43
N ILE A 93 12.24 11.83 -11.32
CA ILE A 93 12.72 10.51 -10.97
C ILE A 93 14.02 10.71 -10.19
N MET A 94 14.06 10.09 -9.03
CA MET A 94 15.17 10.23 -8.09
C MET A 94 15.82 8.89 -7.77
N GLU A 95 17.02 8.96 -7.21
CA GLU A 95 17.67 7.83 -6.55
C GLU A 95 18.41 8.29 -5.30
N GLY A 96 18.63 7.38 -4.37
CA GLY A 96 19.36 7.66 -3.15
C GLY A 96 19.96 6.41 -2.53
N ARG A 97 20.89 6.63 -1.62
CA ARG A 97 21.53 5.61 -0.79
C ARG A 97 21.47 6.02 0.68
N LYS A 98 21.41 5.03 1.53
CA LYS A 98 21.42 5.26 2.99
C LYS A 98 22.64 6.08 3.41
N GLY A 99 22.37 7.14 4.18
CA GLY A 99 23.41 8.08 4.65
C GLY A 99 23.82 9.14 3.62
N GLU A 100 23.25 9.16 2.43
CA GLU A 100 23.48 10.16 1.39
C GLU A 100 22.18 10.92 1.07
N LYS A 101 22.31 12.13 0.56
CA LYS A 101 21.16 12.85 0.00
C LYS A 101 20.72 12.21 -1.29
N SER A 102 19.41 12.06 -1.44
CA SER A 102 18.83 11.64 -2.72
C SER A 102 19.03 12.71 -3.79
N ARG A 103 19.16 12.28 -5.01
CA ARG A 103 19.40 13.17 -6.16
C ARG A 103 18.36 12.94 -7.27
N ALA A 104 17.99 14.02 -7.92
CA ALA A 104 17.19 13.98 -9.14
C ALA A 104 18.03 13.42 -10.31
N LEU A 105 17.43 12.57 -11.10
CA LEU A 105 18.04 11.98 -12.30
C LEU A 105 17.51 12.61 -13.58
N LYS A 106 16.19 12.74 -13.66
CA LYS A 106 15.49 13.28 -14.84
C LYS A 106 14.06 13.65 -14.48
N VAL A 107 13.48 14.53 -15.30
CA VAL A 107 12.07 14.89 -15.18
C VAL A 107 11.20 13.67 -15.38
N TYR A 108 10.18 13.50 -14.54
CA TYR A 108 9.14 12.52 -14.70
C TYR A 108 8.01 13.10 -15.56
N ASP A 109 8.05 12.84 -16.85
CA ASP A 109 7.07 13.25 -17.85
C ASP A 109 6.21 12.05 -18.34
N LEU A 110 5.31 12.29 -19.29
CA LEU A 110 4.46 11.24 -19.86
C LEU A 110 5.24 10.16 -20.61
N GLU A 111 6.41 10.48 -21.15
CA GLU A 111 7.29 9.48 -21.77
C GLU A 111 7.92 8.60 -20.68
N GLN A 112 8.44 9.22 -19.63
CA GLN A 112 9.01 8.47 -18.51
C GLN A 112 7.93 7.64 -17.77
N ARG A 113 6.68 8.11 -17.74
CA ARG A 113 5.55 7.34 -17.22
C ARG A 113 5.37 5.99 -17.90
N ARG A 114 5.60 5.93 -19.22
CA ARG A 114 5.52 4.67 -20.00
C ARG A 114 6.68 3.72 -19.76
N LEU A 115 7.81 4.21 -19.28
CA LEU A 115 9.08 3.46 -19.23
C LEU A 115 9.50 3.08 -17.82
N ILE A 116 8.97 3.74 -16.79
CA ILE A 116 9.48 3.65 -15.42
C ILE A 116 9.33 2.24 -14.84
N ASP A 117 8.23 1.54 -15.12
CA ASP A 117 7.96 0.22 -14.52
C ASP A 117 8.90 -0.88 -15.07
N ALA A 118 9.31 -0.79 -16.33
CA ALA A 118 10.35 -1.65 -16.88
C ALA A 118 11.71 -1.39 -16.19
N GLU A 119 12.06 -0.13 -15.89
CA GLU A 119 13.29 0.20 -15.18
C GLU A 119 13.22 -0.23 -13.70
N ILE A 120 12.07 -0.09 -13.03
CA ILE A 120 11.81 -0.62 -11.69
C ILE A 120 12.08 -2.13 -11.66
N THR A 121 11.52 -2.86 -12.59
CA THR A 121 11.68 -4.31 -12.73
C THR A 121 13.15 -4.68 -12.92
N ARG A 122 13.84 -4.03 -13.87
CA ARG A 122 15.26 -4.27 -14.15
C ARG A 122 16.13 -4.02 -12.92
N ARG A 123 15.90 -2.93 -12.19
CA ARG A 123 16.66 -2.59 -10.96
C ARG A 123 16.37 -3.56 -9.83
N THR A 124 15.12 -4.00 -9.68
CA THR A 124 14.75 -5.02 -8.70
C THR A 124 15.49 -6.32 -8.97
N ILE A 125 15.51 -6.80 -10.20
CA ILE A 125 16.24 -8.00 -10.62
C ILE A 125 17.74 -7.84 -10.37
N SER A 126 18.32 -6.72 -10.78
CA SER A 126 19.74 -6.44 -10.55
C SER A 126 20.12 -6.41 -9.07
N PHE A 127 19.24 -5.89 -8.21
CA PHE A 127 19.43 -5.93 -6.76
C PHE A 127 19.42 -7.36 -6.24
N MET A 128 18.44 -8.18 -6.62
CA MET A 128 18.37 -9.59 -6.24
C MET A 128 19.64 -10.35 -6.66
N GLU A 129 20.15 -10.11 -7.88
CA GLU A 129 21.39 -10.70 -8.40
C GLU A 129 22.59 -10.35 -7.51
N ARG A 130 22.78 -9.06 -7.22
CA ARG A 130 23.89 -8.58 -6.39
C ARG A 130 23.83 -9.17 -4.98
N GLN A 131 22.65 -9.21 -4.34
CA GLN A 131 22.53 -9.72 -2.97
C GLN A 131 22.69 -11.23 -2.93
N THR A 132 22.20 -11.97 -3.92
CA THR A 132 22.40 -13.42 -4.04
C THR A 132 23.89 -13.76 -4.21
N GLN A 133 24.61 -13.03 -5.06
CA GLN A 133 26.06 -13.19 -5.24
C GLN A 133 26.82 -12.88 -3.94
N ALA A 134 26.38 -11.82 -3.21
CA ALA A 134 26.96 -11.45 -1.91
C ALA A 134 26.56 -12.39 -0.77
N LYS A 135 25.68 -13.35 -1.01
CA LYS A 135 25.07 -14.25 0.00
C LYS A 135 24.43 -13.47 1.17
N LYS A 136 23.87 -12.31 0.88
CA LYS A 136 23.23 -11.44 1.87
C LYS A 136 21.70 -11.60 1.75
N PRO A 137 20.97 -11.82 2.86
CA PRO A 137 19.51 -11.78 2.82
C PRO A 137 19.05 -10.38 2.42
N PHE A 138 17.91 -10.30 1.74
CA PHE A 138 17.44 -9.02 1.22
C PHE A 138 15.92 -8.83 1.34
N PHE A 139 15.51 -7.58 1.38
CA PHE A 139 14.15 -7.11 1.23
C PHE A 139 14.09 -6.14 0.04
N ALA A 140 13.41 -6.55 -1.01
CA ALA A 140 13.15 -5.73 -2.19
C ALA A 140 11.67 -5.32 -2.20
N TYR A 141 11.40 -4.03 -2.21
CA TYR A 141 10.06 -3.47 -2.35
C TYR A 141 9.92 -2.86 -3.75
N ALA A 142 9.37 -3.64 -4.68
CA ALA A 142 9.07 -3.21 -6.04
C ALA A 142 7.69 -2.52 -6.04
N ALA A 143 7.68 -1.21 -5.87
CA ALA A 143 6.48 -0.37 -5.84
C ALA A 143 6.13 0.07 -7.26
N LEU A 144 5.59 -0.85 -8.09
CA LEU A 144 5.18 -0.55 -9.45
C LEU A 144 4.21 0.63 -9.47
N THR A 145 4.34 1.49 -10.47
CA THR A 145 3.46 2.65 -10.63
C THR A 145 2.15 2.29 -11.32
N GLN A 146 2.09 1.13 -11.91
CA GLN A 146 0.92 0.56 -12.60
C GLN A 146 -0.09 -0.04 -11.61
N PRO A 147 -1.39 0.00 -11.91
CA PRO A 147 -2.05 0.64 -13.05
C PRO A 147 -2.58 2.06 -12.77
N HIS A 148 -1.97 2.81 -11.82
CA HIS A 148 -2.39 4.17 -11.48
C HIS A 148 -2.46 5.08 -12.73
N LEU A 149 -3.38 6.05 -12.71
CA LEU A 149 -3.46 7.04 -13.80
C LEU A 149 -2.20 7.92 -13.90
N PRO A 150 -1.87 8.46 -15.08
CA PRO A 150 -2.47 8.16 -16.37
C PRO A 150 -2.11 6.75 -16.83
N THR A 151 -3.12 6.04 -17.35
CA THR A 151 -2.94 4.68 -17.85
C THR A 151 -2.25 4.72 -19.20
N LEU A 152 -0.94 4.70 -19.17
CA LEU A 152 -0.06 4.81 -20.35
C LEU A 152 0.88 3.60 -20.39
N PRO A 153 0.52 2.54 -21.12
CA PRO A 153 1.37 1.35 -21.23
C PRO A 153 2.69 1.66 -21.92
N ASN A 154 3.72 0.89 -21.63
CA ASN A 154 4.94 0.88 -22.40
C ASN A 154 4.62 0.65 -23.89
N PRO A 155 5.29 1.33 -24.84
CA PRO A 155 5.05 1.15 -26.26
C PRO A 155 5.07 -0.32 -26.72
N ALA A 156 5.85 -1.16 -26.05
CA ALA A 156 5.89 -2.59 -26.34
C ALA A 156 4.59 -3.34 -26.00
N PHE A 157 3.72 -2.76 -25.18
CA PHE A 157 2.45 -3.35 -24.74
C PHE A 157 1.21 -2.65 -25.30
N ALA A 158 1.37 -1.44 -25.81
CA ALA A 158 0.26 -0.67 -26.36
C ALA A 158 -0.48 -1.43 -27.48
N GLY A 159 -1.80 -1.56 -27.31
CA GLY A 159 -2.67 -2.27 -28.27
C GLY A 159 -2.65 -3.81 -28.17
N LYS A 160 -1.83 -4.41 -27.29
CA LYS A 160 -1.69 -5.88 -27.24
C LYS A 160 -2.95 -6.63 -26.81
N THR A 161 -3.71 -6.06 -25.90
CA THR A 161 -4.92 -6.75 -25.41
C THR A 161 -6.15 -6.49 -26.27
N GLY A 162 -6.16 -5.41 -27.04
CA GLY A 162 -7.33 -4.94 -27.75
C GLY A 162 -8.45 -4.37 -26.86
N ASN A 163 -8.19 -4.22 -25.55
CA ASN A 163 -9.16 -3.76 -24.55
C ASN A 163 -8.81 -2.37 -23.95
N GLY A 164 -7.93 -1.63 -24.63
CA GLY A 164 -7.51 -0.28 -24.21
C GLY A 164 -6.34 -0.24 -23.23
N ASP A 165 -5.85 0.96 -22.98
CA ASP A 165 -4.60 1.23 -22.27
C ASP A 165 -4.54 0.63 -20.86
N TRP A 166 -5.68 0.63 -20.13
CA TRP A 166 -5.73 0.06 -18.78
C TRP A 166 -5.43 -1.45 -18.78
N SER A 167 -6.04 -2.18 -19.73
CA SER A 167 -5.80 -3.61 -19.88
C SER A 167 -4.39 -3.90 -20.39
N ASP A 168 -3.85 -3.05 -21.26
CA ASP A 168 -2.48 -3.16 -21.75
C ASP A 168 -1.46 -2.93 -20.62
N MET A 169 -1.72 -1.99 -19.72
CA MET A 169 -0.90 -1.79 -18.51
C MET A 169 -0.98 -2.97 -17.53
N LEU A 170 -2.14 -3.59 -17.37
CA LEU A 170 -2.24 -4.81 -16.57
C LEU A 170 -1.43 -5.95 -17.18
N ALA A 171 -1.43 -6.11 -18.51
CA ALA A 171 -0.62 -7.09 -19.20
C ALA A 171 0.89 -6.80 -19.06
N GLU A 172 1.28 -5.53 -19.08
CA GLU A 172 2.66 -5.11 -18.81
C GLU A 172 3.06 -5.40 -17.36
N MET A 173 2.18 -5.07 -16.39
CA MET A 173 2.43 -5.34 -14.98
C MET A 173 2.60 -6.84 -14.72
N ASP A 174 1.75 -7.68 -15.31
CA ASP A 174 1.84 -9.14 -15.22
C ASP A 174 3.18 -9.66 -15.77
N HIS A 175 3.61 -9.12 -16.92
CA HIS A 175 4.92 -9.42 -17.51
C HIS A 175 6.06 -9.02 -16.58
N ASN A 176 6.05 -7.81 -16.04
CA ASN A 176 7.07 -7.30 -15.13
C ASN A 176 7.19 -8.18 -13.85
N VAL A 177 6.04 -8.62 -13.31
CA VAL A 177 6.00 -9.56 -12.17
C VAL A 177 6.56 -10.92 -12.59
N GLY A 178 6.22 -11.40 -13.78
CA GLY A 178 6.75 -12.62 -14.37
C GLY A 178 8.28 -12.60 -14.45
N ASP A 179 8.86 -11.54 -14.97
CA ASP A 179 10.33 -11.37 -15.06
C ASP A 179 11.02 -11.44 -13.69
N MET A 180 10.41 -10.82 -12.65
CA MET A 180 10.92 -10.90 -11.29
C MET A 180 10.84 -12.32 -10.71
N LEU A 181 9.74 -13.05 -10.98
CA LEU A 181 9.59 -14.44 -10.55
C LEU A 181 10.60 -15.37 -11.27
N ASP A 182 10.80 -15.18 -12.56
CA ASP A 182 11.78 -15.93 -13.36
C ASP A 182 13.20 -15.66 -12.84
N ALA A 183 13.50 -14.42 -12.44
CA ALA A 183 14.78 -14.10 -11.82
C ALA A 183 14.99 -14.83 -10.49
N VAL A 184 13.97 -14.91 -9.64
CA VAL A 184 14.02 -15.67 -8.38
C VAL A 184 14.31 -17.16 -8.64
N ASP A 185 13.67 -17.73 -9.66
CA ASP A 185 13.87 -19.13 -10.05
C ASP A 185 15.25 -19.35 -10.68
N ARG A 186 15.69 -18.49 -11.59
CA ARG A 186 17.01 -18.53 -12.25
C ARG A 186 18.17 -18.36 -11.27
N LEU A 187 17.99 -17.55 -10.24
CA LEU A 187 19.00 -17.34 -9.18
C LEU A 187 19.09 -18.50 -8.18
N GLY A 188 18.19 -19.48 -8.26
CA GLY A 188 18.16 -20.62 -7.35
C GLY A 188 17.75 -20.29 -5.91
N ILE A 189 17.05 -19.15 -5.71
CA ILE A 189 16.63 -18.69 -4.38
C ILE A 189 15.14 -18.92 -4.10
N ARG A 190 14.45 -19.60 -5.00
CA ARG A 190 13.00 -19.83 -4.98
C ARG A 190 12.46 -20.31 -3.65
N ASP A 191 13.08 -21.34 -3.07
CA ASP A 191 12.58 -22.01 -1.86
C ASP A 191 12.92 -21.22 -0.58
N ASN A 192 13.79 -20.23 -0.69
CA ASN A 192 14.21 -19.34 0.39
C ASN A 192 13.75 -17.88 0.19
N THR A 193 12.77 -17.66 -0.68
CA THR A 193 12.24 -16.31 -0.97
C THR A 193 10.73 -16.30 -0.79
N ILE A 194 10.25 -15.35 0.03
CA ILE A 194 8.83 -15.01 0.11
C ILE A 194 8.57 -13.95 -0.96
N VAL A 195 7.67 -14.24 -1.90
CA VAL A 195 7.18 -13.26 -2.86
C VAL A 195 5.74 -12.90 -2.50
N ILE A 196 5.46 -11.62 -2.34
CA ILE A 196 4.12 -11.09 -2.07
C ILE A 196 3.77 -10.12 -3.20
N PHE A 197 2.61 -10.32 -3.82
CA PHE A 197 2.00 -9.37 -4.74
C PHE A 197 0.70 -8.84 -4.12
N ALA A 198 0.57 -7.52 -4.07
CA ALA A 198 -0.65 -6.86 -3.59
C ALA A 198 -0.80 -5.48 -4.24
N SER A 199 -2.03 -4.95 -4.26
CA SER A 199 -2.27 -3.53 -4.52
C SER A 199 -2.50 -2.79 -3.21
N ASP A 200 -2.40 -1.46 -3.23
CA ASP A 200 -2.60 -0.57 -2.08
C ASP A 200 -4.08 -0.25 -1.86
N ASN A 201 -4.86 -0.09 -2.93
CA ASN A 201 -6.28 0.27 -2.90
C ASN A 201 -7.02 -0.22 -4.15
N GLY A 202 -8.34 -0.08 -4.15
CA GLY A 202 -9.17 -0.32 -5.32
C GLY A 202 -8.97 0.73 -6.42
N PRO A 203 -9.50 0.48 -7.62
CA PRO A 203 -9.25 1.32 -8.78
C PRO A 203 -9.93 2.68 -8.68
N GLU A 204 -9.38 3.65 -9.39
CA GLU A 204 -10.01 4.95 -9.64
C GLU A 204 -10.95 4.87 -10.84
N PHE A 205 -12.03 5.67 -10.79
CA PHE A 205 -12.99 5.86 -11.90
C PHE A 205 -12.92 7.30 -12.38
N ILE A 206 -11.80 7.67 -12.98
CA ILE A 206 -11.53 9.03 -13.46
C ILE A 206 -11.34 8.98 -14.98
N LYS A 207 -12.30 9.56 -15.71
CA LYS A 207 -12.23 9.64 -17.18
C LYS A 207 -11.00 10.44 -17.64
N PRO A 208 -10.30 10.00 -18.68
CA PRO A 208 -10.53 8.81 -19.51
C PRO A 208 -9.86 7.53 -18.97
N TRP A 209 -9.29 7.54 -17.76
CA TRP A 209 -8.46 6.47 -17.20
C TRP A 209 -9.22 5.63 -16.16
N ASP A 210 -10.37 5.10 -16.57
CA ASP A 210 -11.17 4.28 -15.69
C ASP A 210 -10.51 2.92 -15.42
N GLY A 211 -10.37 2.61 -14.13
CA GLY A 211 -10.15 1.25 -13.66
C GLY A 211 -11.46 0.48 -13.47
N TRP A 212 -11.39 -0.75 -13.00
CA TRP A 212 -12.56 -1.58 -12.72
C TRP A 212 -12.36 -2.44 -11.48
N ALA A 213 -13.31 -2.33 -10.54
CA ALA A 213 -13.32 -3.08 -9.28
C ALA A 213 -13.98 -4.47 -9.38
N GLY A 214 -14.23 -4.97 -10.60
CA GLY A 214 -14.97 -6.22 -10.78
C GLY A 214 -16.42 -6.10 -10.30
N PRO A 215 -16.93 -7.09 -9.56
CA PRO A 215 -18.33 -7.08 -9.09
C PRO A 215 -18.54 -6.20 -7.84
N TRP A 216 -17.48 -5.62 -7.26
CA TRP A 216 -17.55 -4.90 -5.99
C TRP A 216 -18.05 -3.47 -6.18
N ARG A 217 -18.88 -2.99 -5.25
CA ARG A 217 -19.32 -1.59 -5.22
C ARG A 217 -18.20 -0.67 -4.76
N GLY A 218 -18.20 0.56 -5.28
CA GLY A 218 -17.28 1.62 -4.89
C GLY A 218 -15.96 1.60 -5.65
N GLN A 219 -15.09 2.50 -5.26
CA GLN A 219 -13.81 2.79 -5.91
C GLN A 219 -12.81 3.32 -4.89
N TYR A 220 -11.60 3.63 -5.34
CA TYR A 220 -10.59 4.34 -4.55
C TYR A 220 -11.21 5.47 -3.73
N PHE A 221 -10.71 5.64 -2.50
CA PHE A 221 -11.17 6.66 -1.53
C PHE A 221 -12.63 6.51 -1.07
N THR A 222 -13.20 5.32 -1.15
CA THR A 222 -14.50 4.96 -0.55
C THR A 222 -14.34 3.76 0.39
N ALA A 223 -15.26 3.61 1.33
CA ALA A 223 -15.26 2.49 2.27
C ALA A 223 -15.95 1.23 1.72
N TRP A 224 -16.47 1.26 0.50
CA TRP A 224 -17.05 0.10 -0.17
C TRP A 224 -16.00 -0.96 -0.51
N GLU A 225 -16.41 -2.23 -0.65
CA GLU A 225 -15.47 -3.32 -0.96
C GLU A 225 -14.62 -3.05 -2.21
N GLY A 226 -15.18 -2.39 -3.25
CA GLY A 226 -14.44 -2.02 -4.45
C GLY A 226 -13.31 -0.99 -4.22
N GLY A 227 -13.38 -0.24 -3.11
CA GLY A 227 -12.33 0.72 -2.74
C GLY A 227 -11.22 0.11 -1.89
N ILE A 228 -11.51 -0.97 -1.16
CA ILE A 228 -10.59 -1.50 -0.12
C ILE A 228 -10.16 -2.96 -0.37
N ARG A 229 -10.90 -3.72 -1.16
CA ARG A 229 -10.57 -5.10 -1.50
C ARG A 229 -9.60 -5.13 -2.66
N VAL A 230 -8.42 -5.67 -2.43
CA VAL A 230 -7.33 -5.70 -3.40
C VAL A 230 -6.84 -7.13 -3.64
N PRO A 231 -6.23 -7.43 -4.80
CA PRO A 231 -5.51 -8.67 -5.00
C PRO A 231 -4.42 -8.83 -3.93
N PHE A 232 -4.30 -10.05 -3.39
CA PHE A 232 -3.20 -10.44 -2.51
C PHE A 232 -2.79 -11.88 -2.83
N LEU A 233 -1.53 -12.06 -3.20
CA LEU A 233 -0.94 -13.36 -3.48
C LEU A 233 0.37 -13.50 -2.71
N ILE A 234 0.61 -14.70 -2.17
CA ILE A 234 1.85 -15.03 -1.49
C ILE A 234 2.40 -16.35 -2.02
N ARG A 235 3.69 -16.36 -2.35
CA ARG A 235 4.42 -17.56 -2.79
C ARG A 235 5.64 -17.77 -1.89
N TRP A 236 5.71 -18.95 -1.28
CA TRP A 236 6.89 -19.42 -0.55
C TRP A 236 6.91 -20.95 -0.61
N PRO A 237 7.54 -21.54 -1.63
CA PRO A 237 7.52 -22.99 -1.84
C PRO A 237 8.02 -23.76 -0.62
N GLY A 238 7.32 -24.85 -0.30
CA GLY A 238 7.63 -25.68 0.87
C GLY A 238 7.25 -25.08 2.24
N LYS A 239 6.70 -23.85 2.27
CA LYS A 239 6.28 -23.18 3.51
C LYS A 239 4.82 -22.72 3.44
N VAL A 240 4.41 -22.08 2.35
CA VAL A 240 3.03 -21.67 2.09
C VAL A 240 2.38 -22.73 1.19
N PRO A 241 1.22 -23.30 1.58
CA PRO A 241 0.51 -24.30 0.77
C PRO A 241 0.13 -23.73 -0.61
N ALA A 242 0.47 -24.44 -1.67
CA ALA A 242 0.14 -24.04 -3.03
C ALA A 242 -1.36 -24.21 -3.31
N GLY A 243 -1.91 -23.32 -4.16
CA GLY A 243 -3.31 -23.40 -4.63
C GLY A 243 -4.35 -23.07 -3.56
N ARG A 244 -3.96 -22.60 -2.38
CA ARG A 244 -4.89 -22.17 -1.33
C ARG A 244 -5.57 -20.85 -1.71
N VAL A 245 -6.87 -20.82 -1.62
CA VAL A 245 -7.70 -19.61 -1.74
C VAL A 245 -8.43 -19.42 -0.41
N SER A 246 -8.54 -18.18 0.07
CA SER A 246 -9.20 -17.86 1.34
C SER A 246 -9.87 -16.48 1.29
N ASP A 247 -11.03 -16.38 1.95
CA ASP A 247 -11.76 -15.13 2.18
C ASP A 247 -11.49 -14.52 3.56
N GLU A 248 -10.54 -15.06 4.30
CA GLU A 248 -10.10 -14.52 5.58
C GLU A 248 -9.47 -13.13 5.43
N ILE A 249 -9.65 -12.27 6.45
CA ILE A 249 -9.16 -10.89 6.39
C ILE A 249 -7.65 -10.87 6.60
N VAL A 250 -6.92 -10.29 5.66
CA VAL A 250 -5.52 -9.86 5.80
C VAL A 250 -5.47 -8.39 5.43
N HIS A 251 -4.78 -7.58 6.24
CA HIS A 251 -4.58 -6.16 5.98
C HIS A 251 -3.12 -5.85 5.69
N GLY A 252 -2.83 -4.86 4.84
CA GLY A 252 -1.44 -4.47 4.51
C GLY A 252 -0.57 -4.16 5.74
N ILE A 253 -1.19 -3.66 6.84
CA ILE A 253 -0.46 -3.43 8.11
C ILE A 253 0.02 -4.70 8.80
N ASP A 254 -0.55 -5.88 8.47
CA ASP A 254 -0.16 -7.17 9.04
C ASP A 254 1.20 -7.65 8.51
N LEU A 255 1.62 -7.15 7.34
CA LEU A 255 2.86 -7.58 6.72
C LEU A 255 4.08 -7.27 7.57
N PHE A 256 4.13 -6.13 8.25
CA PHE A 256 5.26 -5.79 9.11
C PHE A 256 5.45 -6.79 10.25
N PRO A 257 4.49 -6.98 11.19
CA PRO A 257 4.68 -7.94 12.28
C PRO A 257 4.83 -9.39 11.76
N THR A 258 4.20 -9.73 10.66
CA THR A 258 4.31 -11.08 10.07
C THR A 258 5.72 -11.36 9.54
N LEU A 259 6.25 -10.47 8.71
CA LEU A 259 7.58 -10.65 8.13
C LEU A 259 8.66 -10.53 9.22
N ALA A 260 8.51 -9.59 10.17
CA ALA A 260 9.40 -9.48 11.32
C ALA A 260 9.41 -10.79 12.13
N SER A 261 8.26 -11.39 12.41
CA SER A 261 8.14 -12.67 13.10
C SER A 261 8.84 -13.80 12.36
N ILE A 262 8.65 -13.90 11.04
CA ILE A 262 9.24 -14.96 10.20
C ILE A 262 10.78 -14.91 10.24
N VAL A 263 11.37 -13.73 10.23
CA VAL A 263 12.83 -13.56 10.15
C VAL A 263 13.49 -13.27 11.50
N GLY A 264 12.71 -13.16 12.58
CA GLY A 264 13.23 -12.83 13.91
C GLY A 264 13.63 -11.35 14.07
N ALA A 265 13.11 -10.45 13.25
CA ALA A 265 13.34 -9.01 13.36
C ALA A 265 12.49 -8.39 14.49
N ALA A 266 12.94 -7.27 15.03
CA ALA A 266 12.23 -6.58 16.09
C ALA A 266 11.03 -5.77 15.55
N VAL A 267 9.92 -5.80 16.29
CA VAL A 267 8.78 -4.89 16.11
C VAL A 267 8.80 -3.88 17.25
N PRO A 268 8.57 -2.57 17.01
CA PRO A 268 8.55 -1.56 18.06
C PRO A 268 7.56 -1.89 19.20
N LYS A 269 7.97 -1.62 20.45
CA LYS A 269 7.13 -1.83 21.64
C LYS A 269 6.74 -0.52 22.33
N ASP A 270 7.30 0.59 21.90
CA ASP A 270 7.10 1.95 22.43
C ASP A 270 5.89 2.66 21.82
N ARG A 271 5.25 2.02 20.86
CA ARG A 271 4.09 2.54 20.12
C ARG A 271 3.11 1.43 19.78
N PRO A 272 1.80 1.74 19.60
CA PRO A 272 0.84 0.73 19.20
C PRO A 272 1.10 0.27 17.76
N ILE A 273 1.17 -1.03 17.54
CA ILE A 273 1.17 -1.67 16.23
C ILE A 273 -0.23 -2.26 16.03
N ASP A 274 -0.91 -1.86 14.97
CA ASP A 274 -2.28 -2.33 14.66
C ASP A 274 -2.27 -3.62 13.84
N GLY A 275 -1.13 -3.92 13.20
CA GLY A 275 -0.89 -5.16 12.48
C GLY A 275 -0.81 -6.36 13.41
N VAL A 276 -1.23 -7.51 12.92
CA VAL A 276 -1.16 -8.81 13.62
C VAL A 276 -0.29 -9.79 12.83
N ASP A 277 0.39 -10.69 13.54
CA ASP A 277 1.19 -11.72 12.89
C ASP A 277 0.31 -12.77 12.22
N GLN A 278 0.43 -12.88 10.90
CA GLN A 278 -0.29 -13.84 10.05
C GLN A 278 0.56 -15.06 9.67
N SER A 279 1.74 -15.24 10.24
CA SER A 279 2.67 -16.30 9.86
C SER A 279 2.07 -17.71 9.94
N SER A 280 1.28 -17.97 10.99
CA SER A 280 0.58 -19.24 11.15
C SER A 280 -0.51 -19.45 10.10
N PHE A 281 -1.23 -18.39 9.73
CA PHE A 281 -2.23 -18.43 8.67
C PHE A 281 -1.59 -18.64 7.30
N PHE A 282 -0.56 -17.89 6.95
CA PHE A 282 0.11 -18.03 5.65
C PHE A 282 0.76 -19.40 5.47
N THR A 283 1.37 -19.93 6.52
CA THR A 283 2.02 -21.28 6.45
C THR A 283 1.05 -22.45 6.60
N GLY A 284 -0.26 -22.19 6.69
CA GLY A 284 -1.27 -23.26 6.81
C GLY A 284 -1.30 -23.96 8.19
N LYS A 285 -0.60 -23.44 9.20
CA LYS A 285 -0.71 -23.92 10.59
C LYS A 285 -2.04 -23.52 11.23
N SER A 286 -2.66 -22.47 10.73
CA SER A 286 -4.02 -22.04 11.05
C SER A 286 -4.81 -21.88 9.76
N GLU A 287 -6.07 -22.33 9.78
CA GLU A 287 -6.99 -22.10 8.67
C GLU A 287 -7.63 -20.70 8.73
N LYS A 288 -7.59 -20.07 9.93
CA LYS A 288 -8.16 -18.75 10.17
C LYS A 288 -7.07 -17.70 10.31
N SER A 289 -7.35 -16.53 9.76
CA SER A 289 -6.57 -15.32 10.01
C SER A 289 -6.53 -14.99 11.50
N ALA A 290 -5.42 -14.43 11.95
CA ALA A 290 -5.32 -13.83 13.27
C ALA A 290 -6.10 -12.51 13.40
N ARG A 291 -6.59 -11.95 12.28
CA ARG A 291 -7.34 -10.70 12.23
C ARG A 291 -8.84 -10.96 12.11
N GLU A 292 -9.60 -10.50 13.11
CA GLU A 292 -11.07 -10.60 13.05
C GLU A 292 -11.74 -9.43 12.32
N GLY A 293 -11.08 -8.27 12.20
CA GLY A 293 -11.69 -7.12 11.55
C GLY A 293 -10.73 -5.96 11.30
N ILE A 294 -11.24 -4.94 10.64
CA ILE A 294 -10.51 -3.72 10.27
C ILE A 294 -11.37 -2.48 10.50
N LEU A 295 -10.72 -1.39 10.89
CA LEU A 295 -11.28 -0.04 10.88
C LEU A 295 -10.97 0.59 9.51
N ILE A 296 -11.99 1.09 8.82
CA ILE A 296 -11.86 1.63 7.46
C ILE A 296 -11.95 3.14 7.53
N TRP A 297 -10.83 3.77 7.27
CA TRP A 297 -10.66 5.22 7.29
C TRP A 297 -10.62 5.76 5.85
N CYS A 298 -11.33 6.85 5.61
CA CYS A 298 -11.15 7.67 4.41
C CYS A 298 -10.77 9.07 4.87
N ALA A 299 -9.55 9.48 4.60
CA ALA A 299 -8.90 10.62 5.24
C ALA A 299 -8.96 10.48 6.79
N ASP A 300 -9.43 11.51 7.49
CA ASP A 300 -9.56 11.57 8.96
C ASP A 300 -10.85 10.93 9.52
N ARG A 301 -11.71 10.36 8.66
CA ARG A 301 -13.01 9.84 9.05
C ARG A 301 -13.04 8.32 9.08
N LEU A 302 -13.45 7.75 10.22
CA LEU A 302 -13.83 6.35 10.31
C LEU A 302 -15.16 6.14 9.58
N GLN A 303 -15.09 5.70 8.32
CA GLN A 303 -16.29 5.53 7.51
C GLN A 303 -17.00 4.20 7.74
N ALA A 304 -16.26 3.13 7.97
CA ALA A 304 -16.84 1.82 8.19
C ALA A 304 -15.96 0.94 9.10
N VAL A 305 -16.54 -0.13 9.61
CA VAL A 305 -15.82 -1.22 10.29
C VAL A 305 -16.24 -2.53 9.66
N LYS A 306 -15.26 -3.35 9.27
CA LYS A 306 -15.48 -4.73 8.85
C LYS A 306 -15.10 -5.65 10.00
N TRP A 307 -16.02 -6.52 10.41
CA TRP A 307 -15.79 -7.57 11.38
C TRP A 307 -16.20 -8.91 10.79
N ARG A 308 -15.23 -9.78 10.58
CA ARG A 308 -15.43 -11.05 9.85
C ARG A 308 -16.09 -10.80 8.48
N ASN A 309 -17.23 -11.40 8.23
CA ASN A 309 -18.00 -11.22 7.00
C ASN A 309 -19.05 -10.10 7.08
N PHE A 310 -19.08 -9.33 8.15
CA PHE A 310 -20.01 -8.21 8.29
C PHE A 310 -19.28 -6.88 8.16
N LYS A 311 -20.00 -5.88 7.63
CA LYS A 311 -19.49 -4.53 7.49
C LYS A 311 -20.54 -3.50 7.87
N VAL A 312 -20.14 -2.57 8.71
CA VAL A 312 -21.01 -1.48 9.21
C VAL A 312 -20.45 -0.17 8.70
N HIS A 313 -21.28 0.56 7.95
CA HIS A 313 -20.95 1.90 7.46
C HIS A 313 -21.59 2.95 8.35
N PHE A 314 -20.80 3.93 8.79
CA PHE A 314 -21.23 5.12 9.53
C PHE A 314 -21.38 6.33 8.60
N TYR A 315 -20.72 6.28 7.44
CA TYR A 315 -20.82 7.26 6.35
C TYR A 315 -21.07 6.55 5.04
N GLN A 316 -21.79 7.25 4.16
CA GLN A 316 -21.99 6.84 2.77
C GLN A 316 -21.26 7.82 1.85
N GLN A 317 -20.38 7.31 1.01
CA GLN A 317 -19.65 8.06 0.00
C GLN A 317 -19.54 7.19 -1.25
N GLU A 318 -20.19 7.62 -2.35
CA GLU A 318 -20.29 6.78 -3.55
C GLU A 318 -19.06 6.86 -4.45
N THR A 319 -18.42 8.03 -4.51
CA THR A 319 -17.24 8.24 -5.33
C THR A 319 -16.17 9.02 -4.54
N MET A 320 -14.94 9.03 -5.05
CA MET A 320 -13.83 9.77 -4.45
C MET A 320 -14.18 11.27 -4.25
N VAL A 321 -14.92 11.86 -5.19
CA VAL A 321 -15.28 13.29 -5.17
C VAL A 321 -16.65 13.59 -4.55
N SER A 322 -17.43 12.56 -4.22
CA SER A 322 -18.72 12.74 -3.55
C SER A 322 -18.52 13.13 -2.08
N PRO A 323 -19.35 14.04 -1.54
CA PRO A 323 -19.28 14.36 -0.13
C PRO A 323 -19.65 13.14 0.73
N PRO A 324 -18.91 12.84 1.80
CA PRO A 324 -19.27 11.80 2.74
C PRO A 324 -20.47 12.23 3.58
N ILE A 325 -21.56 11.47 3.50
CA ILE A 325 -22.81 11.72 4.23
C ILE A 325 -22.80 10.88 5.51
N LYS A 326 -22.84 11.51 6.67
CA LYS A 326 -23.00 10.82 7.96
C LYS A 326 -24.38 10.22 8.05
N LEU A 327 -24.46 8.94 8.37
CA LEU A 327 -25.70 8.20 8.46
C LEU A 327 -26.33 8.37 9.86
N ALA A 328 -27.62 8.65 9.92
CA ALA A 328 -28.35 8.67 11.18
C ALA A 328 -28.49 7.26 11.77
N ILE A 329 -28.70 6.27 10.93
CA ILE A 329 -28.68 4.85 11.25
C ILE A 329 -27.58 4.22 10.36
N PRO A 330 -26.58 3.56 10.94
CA PRO A 330 -25.52 2.90 10.16
C PRO A 330 -26.11 1.83 9.22
N LEU A 331 -25.51 1.66 8.03
CA LEU A 331 -25.82 0.54 7.15
C LEU A 331 -25.03 -0.69 7.60
N LEU A 332 -25.64 -1.86 7.52
CA LEU A 332 -25.02 -3.14 7.87
C LEU A 332 -25.18 -4.15 6.75
N PHE A 333 -24.08 -4.73 6.32
CA PHE A 333 -24.05 -5.72 5.25
C PHE A 333 -23.41 -7.03 5.72
N ASN A 334 -23.99 -8.14 5.30
CA ASN A 334 -23.36 -9.45 5.37
C ASN A 334 -22.68 -9.73 4.03
N LEU A 335 -21.36 -9.56 3.96
CA LEU A 335 -20.58 -9.68 2.72
C LEU A 335 -20.54 -11.10 2.15
N TYR A 336 -20.87 -12.11 2.95
CA TYR A 336 -20.95 -13.49 2.48
C TYR A 336 -22.17 -13.70 1.58
N THR A 337 -23.31 -13.11 1.93
CA THR A 337 -24.56 -13.22 1.17
C THR A 337 -24.82 -12.03 0.26
N ASN A 338 -24.16 -10.91 0.51
CA ASN A 338 -24.32 -9.64 -0.20
C ASN A 338 -22.97 -8.93 -0.38
N PRO A 339 -22.07 -9.48 -1.20
CA PRO A 339 -20.73 -8.91 -1.41
C PRO A 339 -20.73 -7.55 -2.13
N ARG A 340 -21.87 -7.17 -2.74
CA ARG A 340 -22.04 -5.87 -3.43
C ARG A 340 -22.52 -4.74 -2.53
N GLU A 341 -22.85 -5.04 -1.27
CA GLU A 341 -23.31 -4.04 -0.30
C GLU A 341 -24.55 -3.24 -0.80
N ASP A 342 -25.51 -3.93 -1.40
CA ASP A 342 -26.72 -3.32 -1.96
C ASP A 342 -28.02 -3.63 -1.18
N ALA A 343 -27.97 -4.53 -0.20
CA ALA A 343 -29.09 -4.88 0.67
C ALA A 343 -28.72 -4.81 2.15
N ASP A 344 -29.15 -3.74 2.83
CA ASP A 344 -28.91 -3.50 4.26
C ASP A 344 -29.60 -4.53 5.17
N LYS A 345 -28.92 -4.91 6.26
CA LYS A 345 -29.33 -5.91 7.25
C LYS A 345 -29.39 -5.36 8.68
N VAL A 346 -29.41 -4.05 8.88
CA VAL A 346 -29.32 -3.43 10.19
C VAL A 346 -30.40 -3.92 11.18
N ILE A 347 -31.62 -4.20 10.68
CA ILE A 347 -32.73 -4.65 11.53
C ILE A 347 -32.53 -6.10 12.00
N THR A 348 -32.08 -6.99 11.11
CA THR A 348 -31.99 -8.43 11.39
C THR A 348 -30.69 -8.81 12.08
N ASP A 349 -29.61 -8.09 11.81
CA ASP A 349 -28.25 -8.45 12.23
C ASP A 349 -27.66 -7.43 13.21
N SER A 350 -28.49 -6.64 13.91
CA SER A 350 -28.07 -5.57 14.83
C SER A 350 -27.11 -6.00 15.95
N TRP A 351 -27.07 -7.29 16.29
CA TRP A 351 -26.13 -7.86 17.26
C TRP A 351 -24.66 -7.63 16.88
N ILE A 352 -24.37 -7.37 15.59
CA ILE A 352 -23.04 -7.04 15.07
C ILE A 352 -22.50 -5.73 15.64
N PHE A 353 -23.35 -4.82 16.10
CA PHE A 353 -22.88 -3.59 16.73
C PHE A 353 -22.02 -3.84 17.97
N GLY A 354 -22.27 -4.95 18.69
CA GLY A 354 -21.46 -5.31 19.87
C GLY A 354 -19.96 -5.43 19.54
N PRO A 355 -19.53 -6.37 18.70
CA PRO A 355 -18.12 -6.51 18.31
C PRO A 355 -17.58 -5.29 17.57
N VAL A 356 -18.37 -4.62 16.73
CA VAL A 356 -17.94 -3.40 16.01
C VAL A 356 -17.62 -2.26 16.97
N LEU A 357 -18.51 -1.95 17.91
CA LEU A 357 -18.29 -0.89 18.90
C LEU A 357 -17.16 -1.24 19.87
N LYS A 358 -16.94 -2.52 20.16
CA LYS A 358 -15.78 -2.97 20.92
C LYS A 358 -14.48 -2.61 20.19
N MET A 359 -14.37 -2.92 18.91
CA MET A 359 -13.18 -2.58 18.11
C MET A 359 -12.91 -1.07 18.08
N ILE A 360 -13.95 -0.25 17.90
CA ILE A 360 -13.83 1.22 17.94
C ILE A 360 -13.36 1.67 19.33
N GLY A 361 -13.98 1.17 20.39
CA GLY A 361 -13.60 1.52 21.77
C GLY A 361 -12.17 1.14 22.13
N GLU A 362 -11.67 0.00 21.66
CA GLU A 362 -10.28 -0.42 21.83
C GLU A 362 -9.30 0.51 21.11
N PHE A 363 -9.63 0.91 19.87
CA PHE A 363 -8.84 1.89 19.13
C PHE A 363 -8.83 3.24 19.84
N ASP A 364 -9.98 3.76 20.26
CA ASP A 364 -10.12 5.04 20.97
C ASP A 364 -9.36 5.03 22.31
N ALA A 365 -9.42 3.92 23.05
CA ALA A 365 -8.65 3.75 24.27
C ALA A 365 -7.12 3.76 24.00
N SER A 366 -6.70 3.19 22.87
CA SER A 366 -5.31 3.24 22.41
C SER A 366 -4.89 4.65 22.03
N VAL A 367 -5.75 5.42 21.35
CA VAL A 367 -5.48 6.82 20.97
C VAL A 367 -5.35 7.73 22.20
N LYS A 368 -6.14 7.51 23.26
CA LYS A 368 -6.01 8.25 24.52
C LYS A 368 -4.63 8.08 25.17
N LYS A 369 -4.01 6.91 25.01
CA LYS A 369 -2.66 6.61 25.53
C LYS A 369 -1.56 7.04 24.58
N ASN A 370 -1.81 6.96 23.29
CA ASN A 370 -0.87 7.24 22.22
C ASN A 370 -1.56 8.13 21.18
N PRO A 371 -1.54 9.46 21.36
CA PRO A 371 -2.23 10.39 20.49
C PRO A 371 -1.84 10.25 19.02
N LEU A 372 -2.78 10.55 18.13
CA LEU A 372 -2.55 10.55 16.69
C LEU A 372 -1.55 11.65 16.33
N ILE A 373 -0.67 11.37 15.39
CA ILE A 373 0.20 12.37 14.80
C ILE A 373 -0.60 13.12 13.74
N ALA A 374 -0.62 14.44 13.83
CA ALA A 374 -1.31 15.27 12.86
C ALA A 374 -0.55 15.27 11.52
N MET A 375 -1.30 15.30 10.41
CA MET A 375 -0.71 15.53 9.10
C MET A 375 0.05 16.87 9.09
N GLY A 376 1.21 16.91 8.43
CA GLY A 376 2.04 18.10 8.36
C GLY A 376 2.92 18.37 9.59
N THR A 377 2.92 17.46 10.57
CA THR A 377 3.83 17.61 11.74
C THR A 377 5.29 17.57 11.28
N PRO A 378 6.12 18.57 11.65
CA PRO A 378 7.52 18.62 11.26
C PRO A 378 8.41 17.68 12.07
N ASP A 379 9.57 17.33 11.53
CA ASP A 379 10.67 16.73 12.29
C ASP A 379 11.55 17.82 12.94
N PRO A 380 12.19 17.55 14.13
CA PRO A 380 12.04 16.33 14.92
C PRO A 380 10.68 16.27 15.65
N TYR A 381 10.17 15.06 15.82
CA TYR A 381 8.94 14.77 16.56
C TYR A 381 9.25 14.01 17.85
N THR A 382 8.56 14.39 18.93
CA THR A 382 8.58 13.64 20.19
C THR A 382 7.11 13.38 20.59
N PRO A 383 6.71 12.12 20.85
CA PRO A 383 5.35 11.84 21.27
C PRO A 383 5.04 12.54 22.60
N PRO A 384 3.81 13.07 22.78
CA PRO A 384 3.36 13.57 24.07
C PRO A 384 3.44 12.46 25.13
N ARG A 385 3.86 12.85 26.35
CA ARG A 385 3.95 11.95 27.50
C ARG A 385 2.56 11.69 28.11
#